data_66da74ed8a99ef77c2a7f94036ff1967
#
_entry.id   66da74ed8a99ef77c2a7f94036ff1967
#
_cell.length_a   1.000
_cell.length_b   1.000
_cell.length_c   1.000
_cell.angle_alpha   90.00
_cell.angle_beta   90.00
_cell.angle_gamma   90.00
#
_symmetry.space_group_name_H-M   'P 1'
#
loop_
_entity.id
_entity.type
_entity.pdbx_description
1 polymer ?
#
loop_
_entity_poly.entity_id
_entity_poly.type
_entity_poly.pdbx_seq_one_letter_code
_entity_poly.pdbx_strand_id
1 'polypeptide(L)'
;MDTMLQNFVTENKTVTDAQKRDLIMSLIVLKYTQSNSVCYVQDGQTIGVGAGQQSRIHCTRLAGQKADNWQLRHMPKVLDLPFREDISKPNRDNAIDVYIGDTPEDVIGDDVWAETFTVQPAPLTAEEKKAWLSKVTN
;
A
#
# COMPACT_ATOMS: atom_id res chain seq x y z
N MET A 1 11.68 24.17 -6.82
CA MET A 1 11.73 22.79 -6.28
C MET A 1 12.91 21.98 -6.79
N ASP A 2 13.26 22.10 -8.08
CA ASP A 2 14.42 21.37 -8.63
C ASP A 2 15.74 21.78 -7.96
N THR A 3 15.87 23.00 -7.50
CA THR A 3 17.07 23.49 -6.80
C THR A 3 17.35 22.72 -5.52
N MET A 4 16.33 22.17 -4.87
CA MET A 4 16.50 21.37 -3.64
C MET A 4 17.19 20.03 -3.93
N LEU A 5 17.15 19.54 -5.15
CA LEU A 5 17.74 18.28 -5.56
C LEU A 5 19.16 18.42 -6.12
N GLN A 6 19.67 19.65 -6.23
CA GLN A 6 20.99 19.90 -6.81
C GLN A 6 22.14 19.69 -5.82
N ASN A 7 21.86 19.66 -4.53
CA ASN A 7 22.86 19.57 -3.48
C ASN A 7 22.96 18.15 -2.89
N PHE A 8 23.05 17.16 -3.76
CA PHE A 8 23.26 15.78 -3.32
C PHE A 8 24.66 15.60 -2.74
N VAL A 9 24.70 14.97 -1.54
CA VAL A 9 25.95 14.63 -0.85
C VAL A 9 26.14 13.12 -0.70
N THR A 10 25.28 12.32 -1.32
CA THR A 10 25.36 10.85 -1.32
C THR A 10 26.30 10.35 -2.43
N GLU A 11 26.81 9.12 -2.26
CA GLU A 11 27.68 8.50 -3.28
C GLU A 11 26.99 8.35 -4.63
N ASN A 12 25.71 7.96 -4.62
CA ASN A 12 24.93 7.86 -5.84
C ASN A 12 24.21 9.17 -6.11
N LYS A 13 24.77 9.96 -7.04
CA LYS A 13 24.21 11.26 -7.43
C LYS A 13 23.32 11.20 -8.66
N THR A 14 23.12 10.01 -9.22
CA THR A 14 22.26 9.84 -10.39
C THR A 14 20.81 9.62 -9.96
N VAL A 15 19.93 10.52 -10.41
CA VAL A 15 18.49 10.45 -10.13
C VAL A 15 17.75 10.51 -11.45
N THR A 16 16.88 9.52 -11.70
CA THR A 16 16.04 9.51 -12.91
C THR A 16 14.95 10.58 -12.82
N ASP A 17 14.36 10.96 -13.97
CA ASP A 17 13.25 11.91 -13.99
C ASP A 17 12.04 11.39 -13.20
N ALA A 18 11.79 10.08 -13.24
CA ALA A 18 10.74 9.44 -12.45
C ALA A 18 11.01 9.59 -10.96
N GLN A 19 12.25 9.36 -10.53
CA GLN A 19 12.64 9.52 -9.12
C GLN A 19 12.53 10.97 -8.66
N LYS A 20 12.90 11.94 -9.52
CA LYS A 20 12.73 13.37 -9.23
C LYS A 20 11.26 13.73 -9.00
N ARG A 21 10.36 13.24 -9.86
CA ARG A 21 8.92 13.47 -9.70
C ARG A 21 8.41 12.92 -8.37
N ASP A 22 8.84 11.73 -7.99
CA ASP A 22 8.43 11.10 -6.75
C ASP A 22 8.95 11.86 -5.52
N LEU A 23 10.20 12.34 -5.57
CA LEU A 23 10.77 13.18 -4.50
C LEU A 23 10.01 14.49 -4.36
N ILE A 24 9.71 15.17 -5.46
CA ILE A 24 8.94 16.42 -5.44
C ILE A 24 7.53 16.16 -4.90
N MET A 25 6.87 15.09 -5.33
CA MET A 25 5.56 14.69 -4.84
C MET A 25 5.59 14.47 -3.33
N SER A 26 6.59 13.77 -2.81
CA SER A 26 6.70 13.51 -1.38
C SER A 26 6.88 14.80 -0.57
N LEU A 27 7.67 15.75 -1.06
CA LEU A 27 7.85 17.05 -0.41
C LEU A 27 6.54 17.86 -0.37
N ILE A 28 5.77 17.83 -1.46
CA ILE A 28 4.47 18.50 -1.52
C ILE A 28 3.50 17.88 -0.52
N VAL A 29 3.41 16.55 -0.49
CA VAL A 29 2.51 15.84 0.43
C VAL A 29 2.86 16.15 1.88
N LEU A 30 4.14 16.08 2.25
CA LEU A 30 4.58 16.31 3.62
C LEU A 30 4.39 17.76 4.08
N LYS A 31 4.41 18.72 3.14
CA LYS A 31 4.15 20.13 3.45
C LYS A 31 2.73 20.36 3.98
N TYR A 32 1.75 19.59 3.48
CA TYR A 32 0.33 19.76 3.82
C TYR A 32 -0.18 18.75 4.84
N THR A 33 0.70 17.91 5.41
CA THR A 33 0.32 16.97 6.45
C THR A 33 0.75 17.47 7.82
N GLN A 34 0.02 17.02 8.84
CA GLN A 34 0.33 17.34 10.23
C GLN A 34 1.56 16.55 10.69
N SER A 35 2.47 17.22 11.41
CA SER A 35 3.65 16.59 12.01
C SER A 35 3.24 15.63 13.15
N ASN A 36 3.97 14.58 13.41
CA ASN A 36 5.03 14.00 12.61
C ASN A 36 4.43 13.32 11.38
N SER A 37 5.08 13.39 10.24
CA SER A 37 4.55 12.81 9.01
C SER A 37 5.62 12.11 8.19
N VAL A 38 5.22 11.01 7.54
CA VAL A 38 6.04 10.20 6.62
C VAL A 38 5.15 9.78 5.46
N CYS A 39 5.68 9.77 4.25
CA CYS A 39 4.96 9.24 3.10
C CYS A 39 5.83 8.35 2.22
N TYR A 40 5.18 7.47 1.48
CA TYR A 40 5.77 6.65 0.42
C TYR A 40 5.14 7.04 -0.91
N VAL A 41 5.98 7.24 -1.92
CA VAL A 41 5.54 7.65 -3.27
C VAL A 41 6.14 6.70 -4.31
N GLN A 42 5.34 6.29 -5.28
CA GLN A 42 5.77 5.46 -6.40
C GLN A 42 5.09 5.93 -7.68
N ASP A 43 5.88 6.12 -8.74
CA ASP A 43 5.38 6.48 -10.08
C ASP A 43 4.45 7.70 -10.08
N GLY A 44 4.80 8.73 -9.31
CA GLY A 44 4.01 9.96 -9.21
C GLY A 44 2.75 9.84 -8.37
N GLN A 45 2.61 8.77 -7.59
CA GLN A 45 1.45 8.53 -6.74
C GLN A 45 1.87 8.28 -5.30
N THR A 46 1.18 8.92 -4.34
CA THR A 46 1.35 8.66 -2.92
C THR A 46 0.65 7.35 -2.56
N ILE A 47 1.39 6.37 -2.09
CA ILE A 47 0.86 5.04 -1.76
C ILE A 47 0.73 4.78 -0.25
N GLY A 48 1.34 5.59 0.58
CA GLY A 48 1.19 5.49 2.02
C GLY A 48 1.57 6.78 2.72
N VAL A 49 0.72 7.26 3.61
CA VAL A 49 0.98 8.45 4.42
C VAL A 49 0.69 8.11 5.88
N GLY A 50 1.65 8.41 6.74
CA GLY A 50 1.45 8.43 8.19
C GLY A 50 1.61 9.86 8.68
N ALA A 51 0.58 10.42 9.29
CA ALA A 51 0.59 11.82 9.73
C ALA A 51 -0.10 11.96 11.08
N GLY A 52 0.26 13.02 11.81
CA GLY A 52 -0.37 13.33 13.09
C GLY A 52 -0.10 12.32 14.19
N GLN A 53 0.94 11.52 14.09
CA GLN A 53 1.27 10.48 15.06
C GLN A 53 2.18 11.02 16.17
N GLN A 54 2.15 10.38 17.33
CA GLN A 54 2.93 10.81 18.49
C GLN A 54 4.43 10.59 18.32
N SER A 55 4.85 9.65 17.48
CA SER A 55 6.26 9.38 17.25
C SER A 55 6.55 9.11 15.77
N ARG A 56 7.81 9.37 15.37
CA ARG A 56 8.27 9.09 14.00
C ARG A 56 8.23 7.60 13.67
N ILE A 57 8.48 6.73 14.66
CA ILE A 57 8.41 5.29 14.47
C ILE A 57 6.99 4.87 14.10
N HIS A 58 5.99 5.41 14.80
CA HIS A 58 4.58 5.15 14.48
C HIS A 58 4.19 5.69 13.11
N CYS A 59 4.65 6.89 12.74
CA CYS A 59 4.44 7.45 11.41
C CYS A 59 5.00 6.54 10.33
N THR A 60 6.23 6.07 10.49
CA THR A 60 6.92 5.22 9.54
C THR A 60 6.20 3.88 9.39
N ARG A 61 5.82 3.26 10.50
CA ARG A 61 5.06 2.00 10.49
C ARG A 61 3.72 2.13 9.80
N LEU A 62 2.98 3.20 10.13
CA LEU A 62 1.66 3.45 9.54
C LEU A 62 1.77 3.69 8.04
N ALA A 63 2.69 4.56 7.61
CA ALA A 63 2.91 4.85 6.20
C ALA A 63 3.38 3.60 5.45
N GLY A 64 4.30 2.82 6.03
CA GLY A 64 4.80 1.58 5.45
C GLY A 64 3.71 0.54 5.32
N GLN A 65 2.89 0.37 6.35
CA GLN A 65 1.75 -0.57 6.30
C GLN A 65 0.76 -0.20 5.20
N LYS A 66 0.43 1.08 5.06
CA LYS A 66 -0.45 1.55 3.99
C LYS A 66 0.15 1.31 2.61
N ALA A 67 1.45 1.55 2.44
CA ALA A 67 2.16 1.30 1.20
C ALA A 67 2.16 -0.20 0.85
N ASP A 68 2.43 -1.06 1.83
CA ASP A 68 2.40 -2.52 1.64
C ASP A 68 1.00 -2.99 1.26
N ASN A 69 -0.03 -2.50 1.92
CA ASN A 69 -1.41 -2.84 1.60
C ASN A 69 -1.79 -2.40 0.18
N TRP A 70 -1.34 -1.23 -0.26
CA TRP A 70 -1.55 -0.76 -1.62
C TRP A 70 -0.91 -1.71 -2.63
N GLN A 71 0.32 -2.17 -2.38
CA GLN A 71 1.01 -3.13 -3.24
C GLN A 71 0.30 -4.49 -3.24
N LEU A 72 -0.12 -4.98 -2.07
CA LEU A 72 -0.81 -6.26 -1.95
C LEU A 72 -2.15 -6.29 -2.69
N ARG A 73 -2.87 -5.18 -2.72
CA ARG A 73 -4.12 -5.07 -3.47
C ARG A 73 -3.93 -5.30 -4.97
N HIS A 74 -2.72 -5.13 -5.49
CA HIS A 74 -2.39 -5.32 -6.91
C HIS A 74 -1.85 -6.71 -7.23
N MET A 75 -1.77 -7.62 -6.25
CA MET A 75 -1.40 -9.02 -6.52
C MET A 75 -2.42 -9.66 -7.48
N PRO A 76 -1.96 -10.44 -8.48
CA PRO A 76 -2.89 -11.14 -9.37
C PRO A 76 -3.94 -11.96 -8.62
N LYS A 77 -3.54 -12.65 -7.55
CA LYS A 77 -4.46 -13.45 -6.72
C LYS A 77 -5.56 -12.59 -6.08
N VAL A 78 -5.26 -11.34 -5.71
CA VAL A 78 -6.23 -10.40 -5.15
C VAL A 78 -7.12 -9.82 -6.25
N LEU A 79 -6.53 -9.46 -7.39
CA LEU A 79 -7.29 -8.92 -8.53
C LEU A 79 -8.27 -9.94 -9.11
N ASP A 80 -7.94 -11.23 -9.04
CA ASP A 80 -8.74 -12.33 -9.58
C ASP A 80 -9.71 -12.94 -8.57
N LEU A 81 -9.91 -12.31 -7.40
CA LEU A 81 -10.86 -12.81 -6.40
C LEU A 81 -12.27 -12.95 -7.02
N PRO A 82 -12.94 -14.11 -6.78
CA PRO A 82 -14.23 -14.41 -7.41
C PRO A 82 -15.39 -13.76 -6.67
N PHE A 83 -15.49 -12.43 -6.73
CA PHE A 83 -16.58 -11.69 -6.09
C PHE A 83 -17.92 -11.99 -6.72
N ARG A 84 -18.98 -11.94 -5.91
CA ARG A 84 -20.36 -11.99 -6.41
C ARG A 84 -20.66 -10.74 -7.24
N GLU A 85 -21.47 -10.90 -8.28
CA GLU A 85 -21.84 -9.79 -9.16
C GLU A 85 -22.67 -8.73 -8.45
N ASP A 86 -23.41 -9.11 -7.42
CA ASP A 86 -24.32 -8.23 -6.68
C ASP A 86 -23.64 -7.51 -5.51
N ILE A 87 -22.32 -7.73 -5.30
CA ILE A 87 -21.61 -7.06 -4.21
C ILE A 87 -21.43 -5.56 -4.51
N SER A 88 -21.69 -4.72 -3.52
CA SER A 88 -21.45 -3.28 -3.64
C SER A 88 -19.96 -2.96 -3.63
N LYS A 89 -19.57 -1.85 -4.25
CA LYS A 89 -18.17 -1.43 -4.27
C LYS A 89 -17.56 -1.26 -2.87
N PRO A 90 -18.25 -0.60 -1.89
CA PRO A 90 -17.70 -0.52 -0.54
C PRO A 90 -17.48 -1.87 0.12
N ASN A 91 -18.42 -2.79 -0.04
CA ASN A 91 -18.30 -4.14 0.53
C ASN A 91 -17.16 -4.93 -0.12
N ARG A 92 -16.98 -4.76 -1.43
CA ARG A 92 -15.86 -5.36 -2.16
C ARG A 92 -14.52 -4.83 -1.65
N ASP A 93 -14.39 -3.51 -1.49
CA ASP A 93 -13.17 -2.87 -1.01
C ASP A 93 -12.85 -3.30 0.43
N ASN A 94 -13.85 -3.38 1.30
CA ASN A 94 -13.69 -3.87 2.67
C ASN A 94 -13.24 -5.34 2.69
N ALA A 95 -13.81 -6.18 1.84
CA ALA A 95 -13.43 -7.58 1.74
C ALA A 95 -11.98 -7.75 1.29
N ILE A 96 -11.52 -6.93 0.35
CA ILE A 96 -10.12 -6.93 -0.07
C ILE A 96 -9.20 -6.57 1.10
N ASP A 97 -9.53 -5.53 1.86
CA ASP A 97 -8.71 -5.11 3.00
C ASP A 97 -8.62 -6.21 4.06
N VAL A 98 -9.70 -6.90 4.34
CA VAL A 98 -9.70 -8.02 5.29
C VAL A 98 -8.91 -9.21 4.73
N TYR A 99 -9.08 -9.50 3.44
CA TYR A 99 -8.41 -10.63 2.78
C TYR A 99 -6.87 -10.50 2.81
N ILE A 100 -6.35 -9.31 2.57
CA ILE A 100 -4.91 -9.06 2.60
C ILE A 100 -4.36 -8.84 4.02
N GLY A 101 -5.23 -8.66 5.01
CA GLY A 101 -4.88 -8.37 6.39
C GLY A 101 -4.56 -9.62 7.22
N ASP A 102 -4.69 -9.47 8.52
CA ASP A 102 -4.30 -10.50 9.49
C ASP A 102 -5.41 -11.51 9.81
N THR A 103 -6.64 -11.19 9.46
CA THR A 103 -7.81 -12.04 9.75
C THR A 103 -8.63 -12.33 8.48
N PRO A 104 -8.04 -12.94 7.45
CA PRO A 104 -8.77 -13.19 6.20
C PRO A 104 -9.97 -14.13 6.40
N GLU A 105 -9.97 -14.95 7.42
CA GLU A 105 -11.07 -15.85 7.76
C GLU A 105 -12.39 -15.11 8.02
N ASP A 106 -12.34 -13.83 8.35
CA ASP A 106 -13.55 -13.03 8.53
C ASP A 106 -14.35 -12.84 7.23
N VAL A 107 -13.74 -13.03 6.07
CA VAL A 107 -14.42 -12.95 4.76
C VAL A 107 -14.34 -14.25 3.97
N ILE A 108 -13.34 -15.11 4.20
CA ILE A 108 -13.18 -16.38 3.46
C ILE A 108 -13.46 -17.62 4.28
N GLY A 109 -13.76 -17.47 5.58
CA GLY A 109 -14.08 -18.59 6.46
C GLY A 109 -15.29 -19.39 5.95
N ASP A 110 -15.38 -20.65 6.37
CA ASP A 110 -16.39 -21.59 5.88
C ASP A 110 -17.83 -21.09 6.04
N ASP A 111 -18.11 -20.31 7.09
CA ASP A 111 -19.45 -19.81 7.40
C ASP A 111 -19.79 -18.49 6.70
N VAL A 112 -18.82 -17.79 6.12
CA VAL A 112 -19.02 -16.41 5.66
C VAL A 112 -18.64 -16.16 4.20
N TRP A 113 -17.81 -17.00 3.56
CA TRP A 113 -17.31 -16.73 2.21
C TRP A 113 -18.42 -16.55 1.17
N ALA A 114 -19.51 -17.27 1.30
CA ALA A 114 -20.63 -17.23 0.33
C ALA A 114 -21.35 -15.89 0.28
N GLU A 115 -21.23 -15.07 1.32
CA GLU A 115 -21.81 -13.73 1.34
C GLU A 115 -21.08 -12.77 0.37
N THR A 116 -19.81 -13.03 0.09
CA THR A 116 -18.95 -12.13 -0.67
C THR A 116 -18.49 -12.72 -2.00
N PHE A 117 -18.25 -14.04 -2.05
CA PHE A 117 -17.63 -14.72 -3.18
C PHE A 117 -18.54 -15.77 -3.81
N THR A 118 -18.27 -16.11 -5.08
CA THR A 118 -18.99 -17.19 -5.78
C THR A 118 -18.40 -18.57 -5.46
N VAL A 119 -17.10 -18.61 -5.13
CA VAL A 119 -16.40 -19.80 -4.64
C VAL A 119 -15.51 -19.38 -3.48
N GLN A 120 -15.19 -20.32 -2.59
CA GLN A 120 -14.34 -20.03 -1.45
C GLN A 120 -12.89 -19.80 -1.91
N PRO A 121 -12.32 -18.60 -1.74
CA PRO A 121 -10.93 -18.35 -2.10
C PRO A 121 -9.97 -18.96 -1.07
N ALA A 122 -8.77 -19.34 -1.54
CA ALA A 122 -7.69 -19.70 -0.63
C ALA A 122 -7.07 -18.46 0.00
N PRO A 123 -6.62 -18.51 1.25
CA PRO A 123 -5.96 -17.36 1.89
C PRO A 123 -4.61 -17.06 1.24
N LEU A 124 -4.17 -15.81 1.37
CA LEU A 124 -2.78 -15.44 1.06
C LEU A 124 -1.88 -15.95 2.16
N THR A 125 -0.82 -16.66 1.80
CA THR A 125 0.20 -17.06 2.78
C THR A 125 1.16 -15.90 3.06
N ALA A 126 1.82 -15.93 4.22
CA ALA A 126 2.82 -14.94 4.58
C ALA A 126 3.98 -14.94 3.55
N GLU A 127 4.33 -16.10 3.02
CA GLU A 127 5.37 -16.26 2.00
C GLU A 127 4.98 -15.62 0.67
N GLU A 128 3.73 -15.78 0.23
CA GLU A 128 3.21 -15.14 -0.97
C GLU A 128 3.25 -13.61 -0.85
N LYS A 129 2.82 -13.07 0.28
CA LYS A 129 2.87 -11.63 0.55
C LYS A 129 4.30 -11.11 0.52
N LYS A 130 5.21 -11.79 1.21
CA LYS A 130 6.62 -11.43 1.28
C LYS A 130 7.28 -11.46 -0.11
N ALA A 131 7.02 -12.50 -0.90
CA ALA A 131 7.57 -12.62 -2.24
C ALA A 131 7.09 -11.49 -3.16
N TRP A 132 5.81 -11.15 -3.10
CA TRP A 132 5.25 -10.06 -3.88
C TRP A 132 5.84 -8.71 -3.48
N LEU A 133 5.88 -8.40 -2.19
CA LEU A 133 6.44 -7.14 -1.70
C LEU A 133 7.91 -6.99 -2.06
N SER A 134 8.69 -8.06 -1.98
CA SER A 134 10.10 -8.04 -2.41
C SER A 134 10.25 -7.74 -3.90
N LYS A 135 9.31 -8.23 -4.72
CA LYS A 135 9.32 -8.01 -6.16
C LYS A 135 8.98 -6.57 -6.56
N VAL A 136 8.01 -5.95 -5.87
CA VAL A 136 7.47 -4.65 -6.28
C VAL A 136 8.12 -3.45 -5.58
N THR A 137 8.88 -3.68 -4.51
CA THR A 137 9.52 -2.60 -3.74
C THR A 137 11.01 -2.41 -4.08
N ASN A 138 11.57 -3.21 -4.96
CA ASN A 138 12.98 -3.08 -5.38
C ASN A 138 13.16 -2.04 -6.48
#